data_a58647d0450ff0a76d61653c8668bf8b
#
_entry.id   a58647d0450ff0a76d61653c8668bf8b
#
_cell.length_a   1.000
_cell.length_b   1.000
_cell.length_c   1.000
_cell.angle_alpha   90.00
_cell.angle_beta   90.00
_cell.angle_gamma   90.00
#
_symmetry.space_group_name_H-M   'P 1'
#
loop_
_entity.id
_entity.type
_entity.pdbx_description
1 polymer ?
#
loop_
_entity_poly.entity_id
_entity_poly.type
_entity_poly.pdbx_seq_one_letter_code
_entity_poly.pdbx_strand_id
1 'polypeptide(L)'
;ECGDWYARRLYQRDYPAYEAHLKKYGHPSQAGYKDVLRTWNPDKLDPAAYTRLFYEAGARYLFILGVHHDNYDLWNSRYQPWNSVNIGPHRDLLGEWATAIRRQGMHFGITFHHEYSWWWWQTAFECDSTGPYAGVPYDGRLVYESARGKWWEPYPLQWLYGISLREYKTMDEFVNRPEEGIFARHRDYARWYTTQWALRIEDAIEKYDPDFIYTDGNTLQPFCGIRTGTGTKSDAAQR
;
A
#
# COMPACT_ATOMS: atom_id res chain seq x y z
N GLU A 1 18.45 6.21 -7.94
CA GLU A 1 17.62 5.03 -7.68
C GLU A 1 16.80 5.27 -6.43
N CYS A 2 15.48 5.15 -6.54
CA CYS A 2 14.58 5.64 -5.49
C CYS A 2 14.15 4.55 -4.49
N GLY A 3 14.45 3.28 -4.78
CA GLY A 3 14.10 2.13 -3.94
C GLY A 3 12.58 1.91 -3.77
N ASP A 4 12.23 0.99 -2.92
CA ASP A 4 10.86 0.52 -2.65
C ASP A 4 9.97 1.54 -1.90
N TRP A 5 10.54 2.58 -1.31
CA TRP A 5 9.82 3.66 -0.65
C TRP A 5 9.59 4.89 -1.54
N TYR A 6 9.75 4.74 -2.85
CA TYR A 6 9.52 5.83 -3.80
C TYR A 6 8.17 6.53 -3.60
N ALA A 7 7.10 5.77 -3.45
CA ALA A 7 5.74 6.29 -3.28
C ALA A 7 5.57 7.25 -2.09
N ARG A 8 6.31 7.02 -1.00
CA ARG A 8 6.37 7.93 0.15
C ARG A 8 7.32 9.10 -0.08
N ARG A 9 8.50 8.79 -0.63
CA ARG A 9 9.62 9.74 -0.75
C ARG A 9 9.44 10.76 -1.86
N LEU A 10 8.56 10.51 -2.83
CA LEU A 10 8.22 11.50 -3.85
C LEU A 10 7.54 12.76 -3.27
N TYR A 11 7.05 12.68 -2.04
CA TYR A 11 6.46 13.80 -1.27
C TYR A 11 7.44 14.41 -0.26
N GLN A 12 8.68 14.02 -0.28
CA GLN A 12 9.70 14.47 0.69
C GLN A 12 10.86 15.13 -0.04
N ARG A 13 10.92 16.43 0.03
CA ARG A 13 11.85 17.28 -0.73
C ARG A 13 13.33 16.95 -0.52
N ASP A 14 13.69 16.42 0.64
CA ASP A 14 15.07 16.06 0.99
C ASP A 14 15.51 14.72 0.39
N TYR A 15 14.65 14.03 -0.34
CA TYR A 15 14.96 12.75 -0.94
C TYR A 15 15.15 12.85 -2.47
N PRO A 16 16.12 12.12 -3.03
CA PRO A 16 16.32 12.05 -4.49
C PRO A 16 15.07 11.64 -5.28
N ALA A 17 14.16 10.90 -4.64
CA ALA A 17 12.89 10.49 -5.23
C ALA A 17 12.00 11.69 -5.59
N TYR A 18 11.98 12.74 -4.78
CA TYR A 18 11.23 13.96 -5.06
C TYR A 18 11.74 14.65 -6.33
N GLU A 19 13.05 14.85 -6.44
CA GLU A 19 13.66 15.49 -7.62
C GLU A 19 13.44 14.66 -8.90
N ALA A 20 13.59 13.34 -8.80
CA ALA A 20 13.33 12.44 -9.91
C ALA A 20 11.87 12.47 -10.34
N HIS A 21 10.95 12.54 -9.38
CA HIS A 21 9.52 12.67 -9.62
C HIS A 21 9.17 13.99 -10.27
N LEU A 22 9.67 15.10 -9.72
CA LEU A 22 9.46 16.46 -10.24
C LEU A 22 9.89 16.56 -11.70
N LYS A 23 11.04 15.99 -12.04
CA LYS A 23 11.58 16.00 -13.41
C LYS A 23 10.72 15.17 -14.38
N LYS A 24 10.18 14.04 -13.94
CA LYS A 24 9.49 13.07 -14.81
C LYS A 24 7.99 13.32 -14.91
N TYR A 25 7.36 13.67 -13.82
CA TYR A 25 5.90 13.73 -13.69
C TYR A 25 5.38 15.14 -13.35
N GLY A 26 6.23 16.03 -12.87
CA GLY A 26 5.85 17.32 -12.35
C GLY A 26 5.69 17.33 -10.83
N HIS A 27 5.18 18.42 -10.30
CA HIS A 27 5.04 18.62 -8.86
C HIS A 27 3.96 17.71 -8.26
N PRO A 28 4.17 17.11 -7.05
CA PRO A 28 3.21 16.18 -6.44
C PRO A 28 1.81 16.72 -6.14
N SER A 29 1.63 18.05 -6.14
CA SER A 29 0.30 18.67 -6.08
C SER A 29 -0.50 18.56 -7.37
N GLN A 30 0.16 18.28 -8.48
CA GLN A 30 -0.44 18.17 -9.83
C GLN A 30 -0.45 16.73 -10.33
N ALA A 31 0.64 16.03 -10.10
CA ALA A 31 0.81 14.63 -10.48
C ALA A 31 1.46 13.87 -9.32
N GLY A 32 0.68 13.20 -8.49
CA GLY A 32 1.16 12.41 -7.36
C GLY A 32 1.25 10.92 -7.65
N TYR A 33 1.33 10.12 -6.61
CA TYR A 33 1.52 8.67 -6.77
C TYR A 33 0.39 7.99 -7.55
N LYS A 34 -0.86 8.42 -7.38
CA LYS A 34 -1.98 7.90 -8.19
C LYS A 34 -1.72 8.01 -9.70
N ASP A 35 -1.08 9.09 -10.14
CA ASP A 35 -0.79 9.31 -11.56
C ASP A 35 0.39 8.45 -12.03
N VAL A 36 1.33 8.14 -11.14
CA VAL A 36 2.38 7.15 -11.40
C VAL A 36 1.78 5.76 -11.61
N LEU A 37 0.88 5.32 -10.74
CA LEU A 37 0.18 4.04 -10.87
C LEU A 37 -0.54 3.91 -12.22
N ARG A 38 -1.21 4.97 -12.67
CA ARG A 38 -1.88 5.00 -13.96
C ARG A 38 -0.94 4.69 -15.14
N THR A 39 0.30 5.14 -15.06
CA THR A 39 1.29 4.99 -16.13
C THR A 39 2.23 3.82 -15.94
N TRP A 40 2.17 3.16 -14.76
CA TRP A 40 3.01 2.02 -14.48
C TRP A 40 2.59 0.81 -15.32
N ASN A 41 3.56 0.25 -16.06
CA ASN A 41 3.33 -0.92 -16.90
C ASN A 41 4.58 -1.83 -16.91
N PRO A 42 4.55 -2.98 -16.21
CA PRO A 42 5.63 -3.96 -16.25
C PRO A 42 5.50 -4.86 -17.50
N ASP A 43 5.56 -4.28 -18.70
CA ASP A 43 5.38 -4.97 -19.99
C ASP A 43 6.43 -6.07 -20.26
N LYS A 44 7.61 -5.95 -19.65
CA LYS A 44 8.69 -6.94 -19.74
C LYS A 44 8.65 -8.02 -18.66
N LEU A 45 7.68 -7.96 -17.73
CA LEU A 45 7.55 -8.96 -16.70
C LEU A 45 6.99 -10.27 -17.29
N ASP A 46 7.79 -11.31 -17.24
CA ASP A 46 7.42 -12.68 -17.58
C ASP A 46 7.59 -13.59 -16.36
N PRO A 47 6.55 -13.81 -15.57
CA PRO A 47 6.60 -14.68 -14.40
C PRO A 47 7.05 -16.10 -14.71
N ALA A 48 6.72 -16.64 -15.89
CA ALA A 48 7.11 -18.01 -16.24
C ALA A 48 8.62 -18.11 -16.49
N ALA A 49 9.22 -17.14 -17.17
CA ALA A 49 10.66 -17.10 -17.39
C ALA A 49 11.44 -16.95 -16.08
N TYR A 50 11.01 -16.03 -15.20
CA TYR A 50 11.63 -15.84 -13.89
C TYR A 50 11.48 -17.07 -12.99
N THR A 51 10.30 -17.68 -12.95
CA THR A 51 10.08 -18.88 -12.13
C THR A 51 10.97 -20.03 -12.56
N ARG A 52 11.13 -20.23 -13.87
CA ARG A 52 12.05 -21.24 -14.41
C ARG A 52 13.50 -20.96 -13.99
N LEU A 53 13.95 -19.71 -14.10
CA LEU A 53 15.29 -19.31 -13.67
C LEU A 53 15.53 -19.59 -12.20
N PHE A 54 14.58 -19.26 -11.34
CA PHE A 54 14.68 -19.53 -9.90
C PHE A 54 14.68 -21.03 -9.60
N TYR A 55 13.86 -21.82 -10.31
CA TYR A 55 13.83 -23.26 -10.16
C TYR A 55 15.18 -23.90 -10.56
N GLU A 56 15.75 -23.48 -11.68
CA GLU A 56 17.07 -23.93 -12.14
C GLU A 56 18.18 -23.56 -11.15
N ALA A 57 18.05 -22.39 -10.50
CA ALA A 57 18.95 -21.96 -9.42
C ALA A 57 18.75 -22.71 -8.07
N GLY A 58 17.77 -23.62 -7.99
CA GLY A 58 17.55 -24.47 -6.81
C GLY A 58 16.37 -24.03 -5.93
N ALA A 59 15.63 -22.99 -6.25
CA ALA A 59 14.44 -22.61 -5.49
C ALA A 59 13.34 -23.68 -5.59
N ARG A 60 12.61 -23.89 -4.50
CA ARG A 60 11.48 -24.81 -4.43
C ARG A 60 10.21 -24.15 -3.90
N TYR A 61 10.32 -22.94 -3.42
CA TYR A 61 9.21 -22.06 -3.05
C TYR A 61 9.58 -20.61 -3.39
N LEU A 62 8.57 -19.83 -3.72
CA LEU A 62 8.71 -18.39 -3.95
C LEU A 62 7.62 -17.64 -3.22
N PHE A 63 8.01 -16.55 -2.55
CA PHE A 63 7.09 -15.57 -2.00
C PHE A 63 6.99 -14.39 -2.96
N ILE A 64 5.77 -14.06 -3.32
CA ILE A 64 5.46 -12.93 -4.21
C ILE A 64 4.73 -11.86 -3.41
N LEU A 65 5.09 -10.62 -3.65
CA LEU A 65 4.43 -9.47 -3.06
C LEU A 65 2.98 -9.38 -3.55
N GLY A 66 2.02 -9.42 -2.63
CA GLY A 66 0.62 -9.12 -2.91
C GLY A 66 0.37 -7.61 -2.88
N VAL A 67 0.84 -6.96 -1.80
CA VAL A 67 0.70 -5.51 -1.61
C VAL A 67 1.82 -5.00 -0.72
N HIS A 68 2.35 -3.80 -1.04
CA HIS A 68 3.32 -3.10 -0.20
C HIS A 68 2.64 -1.98 0.63
N HIS A 69 3.42 -1.20 1.35
CA HIS A 69 2.95 -0.05 2.15
C HIS A 69 2.23 1.01 1.30
N ASP A 70 2.46 1.03 -0.01
CA ASP A 70 1.82 1.92 -0.97
C ASP A 70 0.33 1.63 -1.21
N ASN A 71 -0.18 0.57 -0.60
CA ASN A 71 -1.61 0.24 -0.56
C ASN A 71 -2.23 -0.10 -1.92
N TYR A 72 -1.40 -0.51 -2.90
CA TYR A 72 -1.82 -0.90 -4.23
C TYR A 72 -1.72 -2.43 -4.41
N ASP A 73 -2.87 -3.09 -4.59
CA ASP A 73 -2.95 -4.54 -4.70
C ASP A 73 -2.47 -5.04 -6.07
N LEU A 74 -1.61 -6.07 -6.09
CA LEU A 74 -1.10 -6.65 -7.33
C LEU A 74 -2.00 -7.76 -7.90
N TRP A 75 -3.26 -7.81 -7.47
CA TRP A 75 -4.28 -8.77 -7.94
C TRP A 75 -5.63 -8.08 -8.14
N ASN A 76 -6.58 -8.80 -8.74
CA ASN A 76 -7.97 -8.36 -8.87
C ASN A 76 -8.69 -8.41 -7.52
N SER A 77 -8.35 -7.46 -6.65
CA SER A 77 -8.90 -7.37 -5.30
C SER A 77 -10.38 -6.97 -5.31
N ARG A 78 -11.20 -7.70 -4.54
CA ARG A 78 -12.62 -7.34 -4.31
C ARG A 78 -12.78 -6.13 -3.40
N TYR A 79 -11.78 -5.88 -2.55
CA TYR A 79 -11.87 -4.92 -1.45
C TYR A 79 -10.99 -3.69 -1.63
N GLN A 80 -10.08 -3.67 -2.61
CA GLN A 80 -9.24 -2.52 -2.92
C GLN A 80 -9.39 -2.15 -4.39
N PRO A 81 -10.05 -1.02 -4.70
CA PRO A 81 -10.21 -0.58 -6.08
C PRO A 81 -8.89 -0.11 -6.73
N TRP A 82 -7.92 0.28 -5.90
CA TRP A 82 -6.55 0.61 -6.33
C TRP A 82 -5.74 -0.67 -6.48
N ASN A 83 -5.87 -1.32 -7.62
CA ASN A 83 -5.21 -2.59 -7.91
C ASN A 83 -4.73 -2.68 -9.37
N SER A 84 -3.86 -3.64 -9.64
CA SER A 84 -3.16 -3.81 -10.92
C SER A 84 -4.07 -4.22 -12.08
N VAL A 85 -5.28 -4.67 -11.81
CA VAL A 85 -6.28 -4.98 -12.85
C VAL A 85 -7.07 -3.74 -13.25
N ASN A 86 -7.41 -2.90 -12.29
CA ASN A 86 -8.20 -1.69 -12.53
C ASN A 86 -7.36 -0.53 -13.07
N ILE A 87 -6.12 -0.40 -12.62
CA ILE A 87 -5.26 0.76 -12.86
C ILE A 87 -3.87 0.29 -13.26
N GLY A 88 -3.24 0.95 -14.21
CA GLY A 88 -1.89 0.66 -14.65
C GLY A 88 -1.83 -0.49 -15.63
N PRO A 89 -1.24 -1.64 -15.26
CA PRO A 89 -0.96 -2.73 -16.21
C PRO A 89 -2.19 -3.48 -16.72
N HIS A 90 -3.33 -3.35 -16.04
CA HIS A 90 -4.56 -4.12 -16.32
C HIS A 90 -4.30 -5.64 -16.36
N ARG A 91 -3.46 -6.11 -15.42
CA ARG A 91 -3.06 -7.51 -15.27
C ARG A 91 -3.22 -7.97 -13.83
N ASP A 92 -3.64 -9.22 -13.66
CA ASP A 92 -3.59 -9.91 -12.37
C ASP A 92 -2.19 -10.46 -12.12
N LEU A 93 -1.28 -9.59 -11.69
CA LEU A 93 0.14 -9.93 -11.55
C LEU A 93 0.36 -11.05 -10.54
N LEU A 94 -0.37 -11.05 -9.42
CA LEU A 94 -0.25 -12.08 -8.41
C LEU A 94 -0.74 -13.44 -8.93
N GLY A 95 -1.84 -13.47 -9.68
CA GLY A 95 -2.38 -14.67 -10.30
C GLY A 95 -1.47 -15.25 -11.39
N GLU A 96 -0.81 -14.38 -12.17
CA GLU A 96 0.19 -14.80 -13.14
C GLU A 96 1.39 -15.49 -12.48
N TRP A 97 1.90 -14.93 -11.38
CA TRP A 97 2.97 -15.54 -10.60
C TRP A 97 2.53 -16.88 -9.97
N ALA A 98 1.37 -16.92 -9.32
CA ALA A 98 0.82 -18.14 -8.73
C ALA A 98 0.73 -19.27 -9.76
N THR A 99 0.24 -18.94 -10.95
CA THR A 99 0.14 -19.89 -12.07
C THR A 99 1.52 -20.39 -12.52
N ALA A 100 2.47 -19.49 -12.70
CA ALA A 100 3.81 -19.83 -13.16
C ALA A 100 4.55 -20.72 -12.14
N ILE A 101 4.49 -20.37 -10.86
CA ILE A 101 5.15 -21.09 -9.77
C ILE A 101 4.61 -22.52 -9.67
N ARG A 102 3.28 -22.69 -9.69
CA ARG A 102 2.65 -24.01 -9.62
C ARG A 102 2.92 -24.88 -10.84
N ARG A 103 2.94 -24.30 -12.03
CA ARG A 103 3.31 -25.05 -13.26
C ARG A 103 4.73 -25.62 -13.19
N GLN A 104 5.62 -24.98 -12.44
CA GLN A 104 6.99 -25.45 -12.21
C GLN A 104 7.08 -26.45 -11.04
N GLY A 105 5.97 -26.80 -10.38
CA GLY A 105 5.94 -27.69 -9.23
C GLY A 105 6.56 -27.10 -7.95
N MET A 106 6.58 -25.77 -7.84
CA MET A 106 7.08 -25.05 -6.67
C MET A 106 5.94 -24.61 -5.74
N HIS A 107 6.27 -24.41 -4.48
CA HIS A 107 5.36 -23.84 -3.50
C HIS A 107 5.24 -22.32 -3.67
N PHE A 108 4.03 -21.82 -3.48
CA PHE A 108 3.69 -20.42 -3.65
C PHE A 108 3.33 -19.75 -2.32
N GLY A 109 4.00 -18.67 -2.00
CA GLY A 109 3.68 -17.82 -0.86
C GLY A 109 3.34 -16.39 -1.27
N ILE A 110 2.57 -15.69 -0.41
CA ILE A 110 2.22 -14.28 -0.59
C ILE A 110 2.76 -13.46 0.58
N THR A 111 3.37 -12.31 0.28
CA THR A 111 3.75 -11.32 1.28
C THR A 111 2.81 -10.13 1.26
N PHE A 112 2.46 -9.66 2.47
CA PHE A 112 1.58 -8.51 2.67
C PHE A 112 2.26 -7.49 3.57
N HIS A 113 2.36 -6.23 3.11
CA HIS A 113 3.04 -5.15 3.83
C HIS A 113 2.12 -3.96 4.10
N HIS A 114 0.82 -4.07 3.86
CA HIS A 114 -0.11 -2.95 3.90
C HIS A 114 -0.65 -2.62 5.30
N GLU A 115 -0.23 -3.32 6.34
CA GLU A 115 -0.58 -2.95 7.72
C GLU A 115 0.02 -1.59 8.11
N TYR A 116 1.16 -1.20 7.54
CA TYR A 116 1.78 0.10 7.73
C TYR A 116 1.17 1.22 6.89
N SER A 117 0.37 0.93 5.87
CA SER A 117 -0.27 1.94 5.02
C SER A 117 -1.13 2.92 5.82
N TRP A 118 -1.63 2.48 6.98
CA TRP A 118 -2.33 3.30 7.96
C TRP A 118 -1.63 4.63 8.27
N TRP A 119 -0.32 4.61 8.46
CA TRP A 119 0.49 5.78 8.80
C TRP A 119 1.44 6.22 7.67
N TRP A 120 1.76 5.34 6.79
CA TRP A 120 2.82 5.48 5.80
C TRP A 120 2.62 6.65 4.82
N TRP A 121 1.39 6.99 4.52
CA TRP A 121 1.02 8.02 3.57
C TRP A 121 1.01 9.45 4.12
N GLN A 122 1.42 9.70 5.34
CA GLN A 122 1.32 11.03 5.94
C GLN A 122 2.06 12.12 5.16
N THR A 123 3.16 11.79 4.49
CA THR A 123 3.91 12.71 3.63
C THR A 123 3.08 13.22 2.45
N ALA A 124 2.14 12.44 1.91
CA ALA A 124 1.25 12.86 0.82
C ALA A 124 0.24 13.95 1.24
N PHE A 125 0.07 14.18 2.55
CA PHE A 125 -0.80 15.23 3.08
C PHE A 125 -0.07 16.53 3.41
N GLU A 126 1.21 16.63 3.10
CA GLU A 126 2.05 17.80 3.34
C GLU A 126 2.03 18.78 2.15
N CYS A 127 2.97 19.68 2.13
CA CYS A 127 3.25 20.65 1.06
C CYS A 127 4.71 21.05 1.14
N ASP A 128 5.24 21.65 0.08
CA ASP A 128 6.54 22.29 0.13
C ASP A 128 6.53 23.49 1.09
N SER A 129 7.60 23.63 1.87
CA SER A 129 7.79 24.80 2.76
C SER A 129 8.39 26.01 2.05
N THR A 130 9.06 25.81 0.91
CA THR A 130 9.76 26.83 0.15
C THR A 130 9.65 26.59 -1.36
N GLY A 131 10.01 27.58 -2.18
CA GLY A 131 10.00 27.45 -3.64
C GLY A 131 8.68 27.83 -4.28
N PRO A 132 8.52 27.61 -5.60
CA PRO A 132 7.38 28.10 -6.38
C PRO A 132 6.04 27.45 -5.99
N TYR A 133 6.06 26.29 -5.33
CA TYR A 133 4.89 25.57 -4.86
C TYR A 133 4.73 25.61 -3.34
N ALA A 134 5.44 26.52 -2.65
CA ALA A 134 5.35 26.63 -1.19
C ALA A 134 3.90 26.79 -0.73
N GLY A 135 3.49 25.95 0.23
CA GLY A 135 2.13 25.94 0.79
C GLY A 135 1.07 25.29 -0.10
N VAL A 136 1.39 24.88 -1.33
CA VAL A 136 0.45 24.16 -2.20
C VAL A 136 0.35 22.70 -1.73
N PRO A 137 -0.83 22.24 -1.29
CA PRO A 137 -0.99 20.88 -0.77
C PRO A 137 -0.68 19.82 -1.82
N TYR A 138 -0.04 18.74 -1.40
CA TYR A 138 0.10 17.55 -2.24
C TYR A 138 -1.24 16.84 -2.44
N ASP A 139 -1.28 15.92 -3.38
CA ASP A 139 -2.52 15.28 -3.85
C ASP A 139 -3.18 14.31 -2.86
N GLY A 140 -2.52 13.92 -1.78
CA GLY A 140 -3.15 13.19 -0.68
C GLY A 140 -4.29 13.95 0.01
N ARG A 141 -4.31 15.29 -0.12
CA ARG A 141 -5.39 16.15 0.42
C ARG A 141 -6.59 16.33 -0.51
N LEU A 142 -6.56 15.78 -1.70
CA LEU A 142 -7.71 15.84 -2.60
C LEU A 142 -8.90 15.10 -1.98
N VAL A 143 -10.07 15.71 -2.11
CA VAL A 143 -11.33 15.17 -1.63
C VAL A 143 -12.15 14.60 -2.78
N TYR A 144 -13.23 13.88 -2.44
CA TYR A 144 -14.08 13.23 -3.46
C TYR A 144 -14.61 14.22 -4.50
N GLU A 145 -14.97 15.42 -4.09
CA GLU A 145 -15.48 16.48 -4.99
C GLU A 145 -14.43 16.88 -6.04
N SER A 146 -13.15 16.74 -5.73
CA SER A 146 -12.05 16.99 -6.66
C SER A 146 -11.94 15.94 -7.77
N ALA A 147 -12.63 14.80 -7.62
CA ALA A 147 -12.58 13.69 -8.57
C ALA A 147 -13.43 13.92 -9.83
N ARG A 148 -14.46 14.78 -9.73
CA ARG A 148 -15.43 14.96 -10.81
C ARG A 148 -14.76 15.25 -12.16
N GLY A 149 -15.03 14.40 -13.15
CA GLY A 149 -14.46 14.47 -14.49
C GLY A 149 -12.97 14.13 -14.58
N LYS A 150 -12.37 13.62 -13.53
CA LYS A 150 -11.00 13.14 -13.53
C LYS A 150 -10.96 11.62 -13.78
N TRP A 151 -9.83 11.12 -14.30
CA TRP A 151 -9.65 9.70 -14.58
C TRP A 151 -9.81 8.80 -13.34
N TRP A 152 -9.54 9.35 -12.15
CA TRP A 152 -9.62 8.64 -10.88
C TRP A 152 -10.97 8.80 -10.16
N GLU A 153 -11.96 9.40 -10.80
CA GLU A 153 -13.31 9.57 -10.22
C GLU A 153 -13.93 8.25 -9.72
N PRO A 154 -13.75 7.09 -10.39
CA PRO A 154 -14.24 5.80 -9.89
C PRO A 154 -13.46 5.25 -8.69
N TYR A 155 -12.32 5.84 -8.35
CA TYR A 155 -11.37 5.31 -7.37
C TYR A 155 -11.18 6.29 -6.21
N PRO A 156 -11.89 6.12 -5.08
CA PRO A 156 -11.77 7.02 -3.93
C PRO A 156 -10.33 7.07 -3.41
N LEU A 157 -9.76 8.27 -3.31
CA LEU A 157 -8.36 8.47 -2.90
C LEU A 157 -8.09 8.03 -1.46
N GLN A 158 -9.10 8.07 -0.59
CA GLN A 158 -8.99 7.61 0.79
C GLN A 158 -8.68 6.10 0.90
N TRP A 159 -9.00 5.34 -0.13
CA TRP A 159 -8.64 3.92 -0.21
C TRP A 159 -7.15 3.73 -0.52
N LEU A 160 -6.52 4.68 -1.22
CA LEU A 160 -5.09 4.67 -1.50
C LEU A 160 -4.29 5.34 -0.38
N TYR A 161 -4.59 6.61 -0.08
CA TYR A 161 -3.79 7.43 0.82
C TYR A 161 -4.25 7.40 2.28
N GLY A 162 -5.44 6.86 2.57
CA GLY A 162 -6.00 6.92 3.90
C GLY A 162 -6.50 8.32 4.27
N ILE A 163 -6.31 8.71 5.53
CA ILE A 163 -6.70 10.00 6.07
C ILE A 163 -5.48 10.76 6.62
N SER A 164 -5.60 12.08 6.71
CA SER A 164 -4.56 12.91 7.31
C SER A 164 -4.45 12.68 8.81
N LEU A 165 -3.25 12.31 9.27
CA LEU A 165 -2.91 12.09 10.67
C LEU A 165 -1.88 13.12 11.16
N ARG A 166 -1.95 14.35 10.65
CA ARG A 166 -0.93 15.40 10.84
C ARG A 166 -0.64 15.80 12.27
N GLU A 167 -1.57 15.58 13.15
CA GLU A 167 -1.42 15.82 14.57
C GLU A 167 -0.40 14.88 15.26
N TYR A 168 -0.03 13.80 14.58
CA TYR A 168 0.94 12.81 15.08
C TYR A 168 2.28 12.97 14.39
N LYS A 169 3.31 13.27 15.15
CA LYS A 169 4.66 13.53 14.63
C LYS A 169 5.53 12.30 14.56
N THR A 170 5.25 11.31 15.39
CA THR A 170 6.08 10.11 15.50
C THR A 170 5.24 8.84 15.45
N MET A 171 5.90 7.74 15.08
CA MET A 171 5.30 6.40 15.13
C MET A 171 4.97 5.99 16.57
N ASP A 172 5.75 6.45 17.54
CA ASP A 172 5.52 6.16 18.96
C ASP A 172 4.21 6.77 19.46
N GLU A 173 3.93 8.03 19.12
CA GLU A 173 2.65 8.67 19.42
C GLU A 173 1.47 7.94 18.77
N PHE A 174 1.69 7.39 17.59
CA PHE A 174 0.68 6.63 16.85
C PHE A 174 0.37 5.28 17.49
N VAL A 175 1.41 4.55 17.90
CA VAL A 175 1.31 3.12 18.26
C VAL A 175 1.15 2.91 19.76
N ASN A 176 1.87 3.69 20.57
CA ASN A 176 2.05 3.39 22.00
C ASN A 176 1.08 4.09 22.93
N ARG A 177 0.19 4.97 22.39
CA ARG A 177 -0.85 5.67 23.17
C ARG A 177 -2.23 5.50 22.53
N PRO A 178 -2.73 4.26 22.42
CA PRO A 178 -3.97 3.98 21.68
C PRO A 178 -5.22 4.65 22.28
N GLU A 179 -5.30 4.84 23.59
CA GLU A 179 -6.41 5.49 24.27
C GLU A 179 -6.41 7.01 24.11
N GLU A 180 -5.24 7.63 23.99
CA GLU A 180 -5.08 9.07 23.80
C GLU A 180 -4.75 9.42 22.34
N GLY A 181 -4.29 8.42 21.59
CA GLY A 181 -3.75 8.55 20.25
C GLY A 181 -4.79 8.46 19.16
N ILE A 182 -4.30 8.19 17.95
CA ILE A 182 -5.07 8.19 16.71
C ILE A 182 -6.25 7.22 16.72
N PHE A 183 -6.12 6.05 17.34
CA PHE A 183 -7.19 5.06 17.39
C PHE A 183 -8.40 5.57 18.18
N ALA A 184 -8.19 6.34 19.23
CA ALA A 184 -9.27 6.94 19.97
C ALA A 184 -10.01 8.02 19.17
N ARG A 185 -9.27 8.86 18.44
CA ARG A 185 -9.83 9.96 17.65
C ARG A 185 -10.39 9.51 16.29
N HIS A 186 -9.79 8.51 15.68
CA HIS A 186 -10.15 8.02 14.35
C HIS A 186 -10.62 6.56 14.38
N ARG A 187 -11.33 6.19 15.45
CA ARG A 187 -11.73 4.80 15.71
C ARG A 187 -12.51 4.16 14.57
N ASP A 188 -13.40 4.88 13.94
CA ASP A 188 -14.22 4.34 12.86
C ASP A 188 -13.38 4.06 11.61
N TYR A 189 -12.45 4.95 11.28
CA TYR A 189 -11.50 4.70 10.20
C TYR A 189 -10.56 3.54 10.54
N ALA A 190 -10.07 3.46 11.77
CA ALA A 190 -9.21 2.37 12.21
C ALA A 190 -9.90 1.01 12.10
N ARG A 191 -11.16 0.92 12.52
CA ARG A 191 -11.98 -0.30 12.39
C ARG A 191 -12.21 -0.66 10.92
N TRP A 192 -12.56 0.32 10.11
CA TRP A 192 -12.75 0.11 8.68
C TRP A 192 -11.45 -0.40 8.04
N TYR A 193 -10.32 0.27 8.30
CA TYR A 193 -9.03 -0.12 7.73
C TYR A 193 -8.61 -1.53 8.15
N THR A 194 -8.75 -1.88 9.44
CA THR A 194 -8.46 -3.22 9.95
C THR A 194 -9.32 -4.28 9.26
N THR A 195 -10.59 -3.99 9.08
CA THR A 195 -11.51 -4.88 8.36
C THR A 195 -11.07 -5.06 6.91
N GLN A 196 -10.75 -3.97 6.21
CA GLN A 196 -10.25 -4.05 4.84
C GLN A 196 -8.93 -4.81 4.73
N TRP A 197 -8.02 -4.61 5.67
CA TRP A 197 -6.77 -5.34 5.74
C TRP A 197 -6.99 -6.86 5.81
N ALA A 198 -7.85 -7.30 6.71
CA ALA A 198 -8.17 -8.73 6.87
C ALA A 198 -8.88 -9.30 5.63
N LEU A 199 -9.90 -8.61 5.12
CA LEU A 199 -10.66 -9.05 3.95
C LEU A 199 -9.81 -9.12 2.67
N ARG A 200 -8.82 -8.25 2.50
CA ARG A 200 -7.89 -8.29 1.37
C ARG A 200 -6.98 -9.51 1.43
N ILE A 201 -6.48 -9.86 2.61
CA ILE A 201 -5.68 -11.08 2.81
C ILE A 201 -6.55 -12.32 2.52
N GLU A 202 -7.76 -12.38 3.09
CA GLU A 202 -8.72 -13.46 2.85
C GLU A 202 -9.05 -13.61 1.37
N ASP A 203 -9.33 -12.51 0.66
CA ASP A 203 -9.58 -12.50 -0.80
C ASP A 203 -8.42 -13.09 -1.60
N ALA A 204 -7.18 -12.76 -1.24
CA ALA A 204 -6.00 -13.31 -1.91
C ALA A 204 -5.80 -14.80 -1.60
N ILE A 205 -6.06 -15.22 -0.36
CA ILE A 205 -6.01 -16.62 0.04
C ILE A 205 -7.05 -17.42 -0.74
N GLU A 206 -8.31 -16.99 -0.75
CA GLU A 206 -9.39 -17.66 -1.47
C GLU A 206 -9.15 -17.79 -2.98
N LYS A 207 -8.53 -16.76 -3.60
CA LYS A 207 -8.28 -16.75 -5.03
C LYS A 207 -7.08 -17.58 -5.46
N TYR A 208 -6.04 -17.59 -4.64
CA TYR A 208 -4.76 -18.13 -5.07
C TYR A 208 -4.27 -19.31 -4.25
N ASP A 209 -4.97 -19.68 -3.17
CA ASP A 209 -4.66 -20.84 -2.31
C ASP A 209 -3.15 -20.98 -2.02
N PRO A 210 -2.48 -19.96 -1.42
CA PRO A 210 -1.05 -19.99 -1.19
C PRO A 210 -0.68 -21.03 -0.14
N ASP A 211 0.48 -21.68 -0.31
CA ASP A 211 1.04 -22.59 0.70
C ASP A 211 1.49 -21.84 1.96
N PHE A 212 1.85 -20.56 1.82
CA PHE A 212 2.36 -19.70 2.90
C PHE A 212 1.86 -18.27 2.75
N ILE A 213 1.65 -17.59 3.86
CA ILE A 213 1.52 -16.14 3.92
C ILE A 213 2.58 -15.56 4.87
N TYR A 214 3.06 -14.37 4.54
CA TYR A 214 3.98 -13.60 5.36
C TYR A 214 3.51 -12.15 5.44
N THR A 215 3.49 -11.60 6.64
CA THR A 215 3.26 -10.17 6.86
C THR A 215 4.56 -9.52 7.32
N ASP A 216 5.01 -8.48 6.63
CA ASP A 216 6.21 -7.73 6.98
C ASP A 216 5.84 -6.58 7.90
N GLY A 217 6.05 -6.80 9.15
CA GLY A 217 5.83 -5.78 10.14
C GLY A 217 5.44 -6.34 11.49
N ASN A 218 5.10 -5.47 12.41
CA ASN A 218 4.55 -5.85 13.68
C ASN A 218 3.02 -5.78 13.60
N THR A 219 2.40 -6.87 13.15
CA THR A 219 0.96 -7.01 12.91
C THR A 219 0.07 -6.57 14.07
N LEU A 220 0.64 -6.37 15.24
CA LEU A 220 -0.10 -5.98 16.44
C LEU A 220 -0.13 -4.46 16.64
N GLN A 221 0.81 -3.73 16.06
CA GLN A 221 0.96 -2.30 16.33
C GLN A 221 -0.14 -1.42 15.74
N PRO A 222 -0.51 -1.52 14.47
CA PRO A 222 -1.55 -0.66 13.90
C PRO A 222 -2.92 -0.90 14.50
N PHE A 223 -3.12 -2.07 15.10
CA PHE A 223 -4.43 -2.54 15.56
C PHE A 223 -4.55 -2.59 17.09
N CYS A 224 -3.51 -2.24 17.83
CA CYS A 224 -3.56 -2.09 19.28
C CYS A 224 -4.63 -1.08 19.67
N GLY A 225 -5.51 -1.42 20.56
CA GLY A 225 -6.57 -0.53 21.07
C GLY A 225 -7.81 -0.39 20.20
N ILE A 226 -7.87 -0.97 19.01
CA ILE A 226 -9.07 -0.93 18.18
C ILE A 226 -10.21 -1.73 18.79
N ARG A 227 -9.92 -2.75 19.57
CA ARG A 227 -10.89 -3.78 19.95
C ARG A 227 -11.80 -3.43 21.11
N THR A 228 -11.31 -2.94 22.20
CA THR A 228 -12.13 -2.83 23.43
C THR A 228 -11.79 -1.66 24.33
N GLY A 229 -10.86 -0.83 23.96
CA GLY A 229 -10.31 0.18 24.87
C GLY A 229 -9.30 -0.37 25.89
N THR A 230 -9.12 -1.68 25.96
CA THR A 230 -8.12 -2.33 26.81
C THR A 230 -7.02 -3.00 26.00
N GLY A 231 -6.99 -2.79 24.68
CA GLY A 231 -6.18 -3.52 23.71
C GLY A 231 -4.72 -3.66 24.10
N THR A 232 -4.42 -4.70 24.83
CA THR A 232 -3.06 -5.15 25.03
C THR A 232 -2.59 -5.91 23.78
N LYS A 233 -1.28 -5.96 23.52
CA LYS A 233 -0.71 -6.76 22.44
C LYS A 233 -1.15 -8.24 22.49
N SER A 234 -1.42 -8.76 23.70
CA SER A 234 -1.91 -10.11 23.91
C SER A 234 -3.32 -10.34 23.36
N ASP A 235 -4.20 -9.33 23.40
CA ASP A 235 -5.57 -9.48 22.93
C ASP A 235 -5.67 -9.53 21.40
N ALA A 236 -4.73 -8.93 20.70
CA ALA A 236 -4.64 -8.99 19.24
C ALA A 236 -4.04 -10.32 18.73
N ALA A 237 -3.18 -10.97 19.54
CA ALA A 237 -2.54 -12.23 19.18
C ALA A 237 -3.44 -13.48 19.38
N GLN A 238 -4.58 -13.33 20.08
CA GLN A 238 -5.48 -14.44 20.41
C GLN A 238 -6.67 -14.59 19.46
N ARG A 239 -6.72 -13.86 18.38
CA ARG A 239 -7.76 -13.92 17.34
C ARG A 239 -7.14 -13.93 15.99
#